data_2260b6438c0952416038e34666902f1a
#
_entry.id   2260b6438c0952416038e34666902f1a
#
_cell.length_a   1.000
_cell.length_b   1.000
_cell.length_c   1.000
_cell.angle_alpha   90.00
_cell.angle_beta   90.00
_cell.angle_gamma   90.00
#
_symmetry.space_group_name_H-M   'P 1'
#
loop_
_entity.id
_entity.type
_entity.pdbx_description
1 polymer ?
#
loop_
_entity_poly.entity_id
_entity_poly.type
_entity_poly.pdbx_seq_one_letter_code
_entity_poly.pdbx_strand_id
1 'polypeptide(L)'
;NNIGLHNSQYVTPDRAFVNLTYNDKGNNHYSLFYEAWRGGGNNSYMYSQDLNKDGYAYDLIYIPANAEEVLWATPEDAENFFAFVDQDKYLSTHKGQYAEAYSVYSPWVHRLNFRYAHDFKFKIGKSENKLQLNVDFNNILNIFNPAWGVAKYMNTAINEGRILSVDHINNEGAPVFKSNVK
;
A
#
# COMPACT_ATOMS: atom_id res chain seq x y z
N ASN A 1 6.01 24.07 1.39
CA ASN A 1 5.85 22.97 2.37
C ASN A 1 4.47 23.05 2.99
N ASN A 2 3.63 22.08 2.75
CA ASN A 2 2.33 21.99 3.40
C ASN A 2 2.55 21.46 4.83
N ILE A 3 2.75 22.37 5.78
CA ILE A 3 2.94 22.04 7.19
C ILE A 3 1.55 21.87 7.82
N GLY A 4 1.04 20.67 7.77
CA GLY A 4 -0.24 20.30 8.33
C GLY A 4 -0.19 18.92 9.02
N LEU A 5 -1.29 18.53 9.62
CA LEU A 5 -1.48 17.16 10.10
C LEU A 5 -1.63 16.26 8.87
N HIS A 6 -0.81 15.23 8.79
CA HIS A 6 -0.83 14.23 7.73
C HIS A 6 -0.68 12.81 8.30
N ASN A 7 -0.91 11.81 7.48
CA ASN A 7 -0.73 10.43 7.86
C ASN A 7 0.73 10.12 8.17
N SER A 8 0.98 9.15 9.03
CA SER A 8 2.32 8.62 9.25
C SER A 8 2.69 7.61 8.16
N GLN A 9 3.95 7.58 7.77
CA GLN A 9 4.48 6.57 6.86
C GLN A 9 4.23 5.13 7.36
N TYR A 10 4.19 4.93 8.67
CA TYR A 10 4.08 3.61 9.30
C TYR A 10 2.65 3.25 9.73
N VAL A 11 1.67 4.10 9.49
CA VAL A 11 0.30 3.81 9.88
C VAL A 11 -0.28 2.66 9.05
N THR A 12 -0.99 1.76 9.72
CA THR A 12 -1.92 0.83 9.07
C THR A 12 -3.32 1.45 9.21
N PRO A 13 -3.83 2.12 8.17
CA PRO A 13 -5.04 2.95 8.31
C PRO A 13 -6.27 2.12 8.66
N ASP A 14 -6.34 0.93 8.08
CA ASP A 14 -7.48 0.04 8.26
C ASP A 14 -7.00 -1.38 8.51
N ARG A 15 -7.47 -2.00 9.57
CA ARG A 15 -7.22 -3.39 9.90
C ARG A 15 -8.45 -4.00 10.56
N ALA A 16 -8.85 -5.18 10.10
CA ALA A 16 -9.89 -5.99 10.69
C ALA A 16 -9.40 -7.43 10.84
N PHE A 17 -9.81 -8.10 11.91
CA PHE A 17 -9.53 -9.52 12.08
C PHE A 17 -10.68 -10.25 12.77
N VAL A 18 -10.81 -11.53 12.48
CA VAL A 18 -11.75 -12.44 13.12
C VAL A 18 -11.02 -13.72 13.46
N ASN A 19 -11.17 -14.18 14.69
CA ASN A 19 -10.67 -15.47 15.13
C ASN A 19 -11.84 -16.36 15.59
N LEU A 20 -11.98 -17.52 14.95
CA LEU A 20 -12.95 -18.53 15.31
C LEU A 20 -12.22 -19.77 15.80
N THR A 21 -12.57 -20.25 16.99
CA THR A 21 -12.01 -21.46 17.56
C THR A 21 -13.11 -22.45 17.88
N TYR A 22 -12.85 -23.73 17.60
CA TYR A 22 -13.74 -24.82 17.93
C TYR A 22 -12.94 -25.96 18.52
N ASN A 23 -13.39 -26.49 19.66
CA ASN A 23 -12.82 -27.65 20.32
C ASN A 23 -13.87 -28.75 20.39
N ASP A 24 -13.56 -29.92 19.89
CA ASP A 24 -14.43 -31.05 19.96
C ASP A 24 -14.17 -31.92 21.22
N LYS A 25 -15.05 -32.90 21.45
CA LYS A 25 -14.90 -33.86 22.56
C LYS A 25 -13.79 -34.89 22.32
N GLY A 26 -13.26 -34.97 21.10
CA GLY A 26 -12.18 -35.88 20.69
C GLY A 26 -10.79 -35.31 20.89
N ASN A 27 -10.63 -34.24 21.68
CA ASN A 27 -9.37 -33.50 21.89
C ASN A 27 -8.81 -32.87 20.61
N ASN A 28 -9.66 -32.55 19.64
CA ASN A 28 -9.28 -31.81 18.46
C ASN A 28 -9.59 -30.32 18.66
N HIS A 29 -8.69 -29.47 18.19
CA HIS A 29 -8.79 -28.03 18.28
C HIS A 29 -8.64 -27.45 16.86
N TYR A 30 -9.60 -26.65 16.49
CA TYR A 30 -9.64 -25.98 15.19
C TYR A 30 -9.62 -24.47 15.42
N SER A 31 -8.80 -23.74 14.67
CA SER A 31 -8.77 -22.31 14.70
C SER A 31 -8.73 -21.76 13.27
N LEU A 32 -9.58 -20.82 12.99
CA LEU A 32 -9.64 -20.07 11.74
C LEU A 32 -9.41 -18.61 12.06
N PHE A 33 -8.32 -18.05 11.54
CA PHE A 33 -7.95 -16.67 11.72
C PHE A 33 -7.98 -15.94 10.38
N TYR A 34 -8.94 -15.04 10.24
CA TYR A 34 -9.03 -14.15 9.10
C TYR A 34 -8.54 -12.76 9.48
N GLU A 35 -7.73 -12.16 8.63
CA GLU A 35 -7.22 -10.81 8.77
C GLU A 35 -7.32 -10.09 7.44
N ALA A 36 -7.77 -8.85 7.50
CA ALA A 36 -7.76 -7.93 6.38
C ALA A 36 -7.13 -6.60 6.81
N TRP A 37 -6.21 -6.07 6.02
CA TRP A 37 -5.58 -4.78 6.29
C TRP A 37 -5.23 -4.07 4.99
N ARG A 38 -5.06 -2.75 5.05
CA ARG A 38 -4.40 -2.06 3.97
C ARG A 38 -2.91 -2.31 4.05
N GLY A 39 -2.31 -2.75 2.93
CA GLY A 39 -0.90 -3.12 2.86
C GLY A 39 -0.01 -1.98 3.31
N GLY A 40 1.16 -2.32 3.87
CA GLY A 40 2.10 -1.37 4.44
C GLY A 40 2.77 -0.48 3.40
N GLY A 41 3.36 0.61 3.89
CA GLY A 41 4.02 1.62 3.08
C GLY A 41 3.02 2.61 2.51
N ASN A 42 2.71 3.63 3.27
CA ASN A 42 1.95 4.75 2.74
C ASN A 42 2.90 5.60 1.89
N ASN A 43 2.49 5.84 0.67
CA ASN A 43 3.28 6.58 -0.31
C ASN A 43 2.69 7.97 -0.51
N SER A 44 3.50 8.84 -1.10
CA SER A 44 3.12 10.19 -1.49
C SER A 44 3.41 10.36 -2.99
N TYR A 45 2.61 11.17 -3.66
CA TYR A 45 2.96 11.61 -5.00
C TYR A 45 3.89 12.82 -4.89
N MET A 46 5.07 12.71 -5.51
CA MET A 46 6.18 13.66 -5.35
C MET A 46 6.78 14.05 -6.69
N TYR A 47 7.46 15.18 -6.70
CA TYR A 47 8.39 15.52 -7.78
C TYR A 47 9.64 14.65 -7.69
N SER A 48 10.34 14.47 -8.81
CA SER A 48 11.62 13.75 -8.84
C SER A 48 12.79 14.59 -8.34
N GLN A 49 12.63 15.90 -8.30
CA GLN A 49 13.67 16.84 -7.88
C GLN A 49 13.31 17.51 -6.55
N ASP A 50 14.34 18.04 -5.89
CA ASP A 50 14.24 19.00 -4.81
C ASP A 50 13.93 20.38 -5.41
N LEU A 51 12.66 20.79 -5.37
CA LEU A 51 12.22 22.06 -5.96
C LEU A 51 12.45 23.25 -5.03
N ASN A 52 12.39 23.03 -3.73
CA ASN A 52 12.53 24.06 -2.71
C ASN A 52 14.00 24.25 -2.26
N LYS A 53 14.92 23.39 -2.73
CA LYS A 53 16.36 23.40 -2.45
C LYS A 53 16.70 23.27 -0.97
N ASP A 54 15.92 22.48 -0.23
CA ASP A 54 16.17 22.17 1.18
C ASP A 54 17.12 20.95 1.38
N GLY A 55 17.57 20.33 0.30
CA GLY A 55 18.45 19.17 0.29
C GLY A 55 17.73 17.83 0.25
N TYR A 56 16.40 17.83 0.18
CA TYR A 56 15.58 16.61 0.15
C TYR A 56 14.61 16.60 -1.04
N ALA A 57 14.63 15.55 -1.85
CA ALA A 57 13.71 15.38 -2.98
C ALA A 57 12.39 14.72 -2.52
N TYR A 58 11.66 15.34 -1.60
CA TYR A 58 10.38 14.90 -1.06
C TYR A 58 9.25 15.91 -1.26
N ASP A 59 9.39 16.78 -2.26
CA ASP A 59 8.39 17.79 -2.57
C ASP A 59 7.13 17.13 -3.14
N LEU A 60 6.00 17.38 -2.49
CA LEU A 60 4.69 16.88 -2.91
C LEU A 60 4.26 17.57 -4.20
N ILE A 61 3.71 16.82 -5.14
CA ILE A 61 3.26 17.40 -6.41
C ILE A 61 2.04 18.28 -6.22
N TYR A 62 1.97 19.33 -7.03
CA TYR A 62 0.71 19.96 -7.37
C TYR A 62 0.07 19.16 -8.50
N ILE A 63 -1.20 18.81 -8.35
CA ILE A 63 -1.97 18.03 -9.32
C ILE A 63 -2.77 19.03 -10.15
N PRO A 64 -2.36 19.39 -11.37
CA PRO A 64 -3.08 20.39 -12.17
C PRO A 64 -4.53 20.00 -12.41
N ALA A 65 -5.43 20.97 -12.41
CA ALA A 65 -6.84 20.74 -12.71
C ALA A 65 -7.05 20.35 -14.20
N ASN A 66 -6.23 20.90 -15.08
CA ASN A 66 -6.23 20.62 -16.52
C ASN A 66 -4.82 20.85 -17.10
N ALA A 67 -4.62 20.44 -18.35
CA ALA A 67 -3.33 20.51 -19.02
C ALA A 67 -2.85 21.95 -19.30
N GLU A 68 -3.76 22.92 -19.34
CA GLU A 68 -3.45 24.32 -19.66
C GLU A 68 -2.92 25.11 -18.45
N GLU A 69 -3.09 24.55 -17.25
CA GLU A 69 -2.70 25.22 -15.99
C GLU A 69 -1.20 25.27 -15.79
N VAL A 70 -0.44 24.37 -16.39
CA VAL A 70 1.01 24.28 -16.28
C VAL A 70 1.66 24.12 -17.65
N LEU A 71 2.96 24.42 -17.73
CA LEU A 71 3.73 24.24 -18.96
C LEU A 71 4.29 22.82 -19.04
N TRP A 72 4.11 22.17 -20.18
CA TRP A 72 4.62 20.83 -20.46
C TRP A 72 5.77 20.85 -21.45
N ALA A 73 6.74 19.95 -21.27
CA ALA A 73 7.87 19.82 -22.18
C ALA A 73 7.40 19.34 -23.56
N THR A 74 6.43 18.45 -23.59
CA THR A 74 5.76 17.97 -24.81
C THR A 74 4.26 17.79 -24.58
N PRO A 75 3.41 17.84 -25.63
CA PRO A 75 2.00 17.48 -25.50
C PRO A 75 1.78 16.04 -25.01
N GLU A 76 2.67 15.11 -25.37
CA GLU A 76 2.63 13.71 -24.93
C GLU A 76 2.83 13.58 -23.41
N ASP A 77 3.68 14.44 -22.80
CA ASP A 77 3.86 14.46 -21.35
C ASP A 77 2.56 14.82 -20.63
N ALA A 78 1.82 15.81 -21.15
CA ALA A 78 0.51 16.17 -20.61
C ALA A 78 -0.49 15.01 -20.73
N GLU A 79 -0.58 14.40 -21.91
CA GLU A 79 -1.51 13.29 -22.20
C GLU A 79 -1.22 12.10 -21.26
N ASN A 80 0.03 11.67 -21.15
CA ASN A 80 0.44 10.56 -20.29
C ASN A 80 0.17 10.85 -18.81
N PHE A 81 0.47 12.07 -18.36
CA PHE A 81 0.23 12.48 -16.98
C PHE A 81 -1.27 12.43 -16.65
N PHE A 82 -2.13 13.04 -17.47
CA PHE A 82 -3.56 13.07 -17.21
C PHE A 82 -4.22 11.70 -17.39
N ALA A 83 -3.76 10.88 -18.33
CA ALA A 83 -4.20 9.49 -18.43
C ALA A 83 -3.91 8.70 -17.15
N PHE A 84 -2.76 8.91 -16.53
CA PHE A 84 -2.42 8.32 -15.25
C PHE A 84 -3.27 8.89 -14.10
N VAL A 85 -3.41 10.22 -14.02
CA VAL A 85 -4.23 10.90 -13.00
C VAL A 85 -5.67 10.42 -13.01
N ASP A 86 -6.27 10.25 -14.18
CA ASP A 86 -7.67 9.84 -14.32
C ASP A 86 -7.93 8.38 -13.90
N GLN A 87 -6.92 7.52 -13.96
CA GLN A 87 -7.01 6.13 -13.52
C GLN A 87 -6.77 5.97 -12.00
N ASP A 88 -6.05 6.89 -11.38
CA ASP A 88 -5.71 6.82 -9.97
C ASP A 88 -6.83 7.41 -9.11
N LYS A 89 -7.26 6.64 -8.10
CA LYS A 89 -8.39 7.03 -7.22
C LYS A 89 -8.11 8.27 -6.38
N TYR A 90 -6.86 8.46 -5.97
CA TYR A 90 -6.48 9.61 -5.16
C TYR A 90 -6.31 10.84 -6.05
N LEU A 91 -5.48 10.76 -7.09
CA LEU A 91 -5.17 11.88 -7.97
C LEU A 91 -6.41 12.44 -8.68
N SER A 92 -7.29 11.56 -9.17
CA SER A 92 -8.51 11.99 -9.89
C SER A 92 -9.45 12.85 -9.04
N THR A 93 -9.42 12.67 -7.71
CA THR A 93 -10.27 13.43 -6.78
C THR A 93 -9.57 14.67 -6.17
N HIS A 94 -8.26 14.86 -6.43
CA HIS A 94 -7.45 15.96 -5.87
C HIS A 94 -6.88 16.88 -6.94
N LYS A 95 -7.47 16.92 -8.13
CA LYS A 95 -7.10 17.89 -9.18
C LYS A 95 -7.25 19.33 -8.68
N GLY A 96 -6.29 20.19 -9.03
CA GLY A 96 -6.22 21.58 -8.57
C GLY A 96 -5.69 21.73 -7.14
N GLN A 97 -5.06 20.70 -6.56
CA GLN A 97 -4.56 20.69 -5.18
C GLN A 97 -3.16 20.11 -5.08
N TYR A 98 -2.46 20.42 -4.00
CA TYR A 98 -1.23 19.70 -3.65
C TYR A 98 -1.56 18.32 -3.11
N ALA A 99 -0.75 17.34 -3.49
CA ALA A 99 -0.84 16.01 -2.89
C ALA A 99 -0.54 16.06 -1.39
N GLU A 100 -1.20 15.20 -0.62
CA GLU A 100 -0.95 15.07 0.81
C GLU A 100 0.13 14.02 1.08
N ALA A 101 0.94 14.25 2.10
CA ALA A 101 1.96 13.29 2.51
C ALA A 101 1.31 11.98 3.00
N TYR A 102 1.85 10.85 2.53
CA TYR A 102 1.45 9.50 2.92
C TYR A 102 -0.05 9.21 2.77
N SER A 103 -0.69 9.82 1.76
CA SER A 103 -2.13 9.68 1.49
C SER A 103 -2.47 8.53 0.54
N VAL A 104 -1.47 7.95 -0.12
CA VAL A 104 -1.65 6.88 -1.10
C VAL A 104 -1.52 5.53 -0.41
N TYR A 105 -2.65 4.86 -0.19
CA TYR A 105 -2.69 3.58 0.50
C TYR A 105 -2.58 2.41 -0.47
N SER A 106 -1.83 1.39 -0.06
CA SER A 106 -1.79 0.12 -0.77
C SER A 106 -3.17 -0.57 -0.73
N PRO A 107 -3.48 -1.43 -1.70
CA PRO A 107 -4.71 -2.21 -1.72
C PRO A 107 -4.89 -3.09 -0.48
N TRP A 108 -6.13 -3.46 -0.19
CA TRP A 108 -6.45 -4.41 0.86
C TRP A 108 -5.76 -5.76 0.64
N VAL A 109 -5.20 -6.28 1.71
CA VAL A 109 -4.65 -7.65 1.78
C VAL A 109 -5.58 -8.47 2.65
N HIS A 110 -5.99 -9.63 2.17
CA HIS A 110 -6.85 -10.56 2.87
C HIS A 110 -6.09 -11.86 3.11
N ARG A 111 -5.97 -12.28 4.35
CA ARG A 111 -5.28 -13.51 4.73
C ARG A 111 -6.19 -14.39 5.57
N LEU A 112 -6.17 -15.68 5.29
CA LEU A 112 -6.89 -16.68 6.05
C LEU A 112 -5.90 -17.77 6.49
N ASN A 113 -5.75 -17.93 7.79
CA ASN A 113 -4.93 -18.98 8.39
C ASN A 113 -5.84 -20.01 9.05
N PHE A 114 -5.47 -21.26 8.93
CA PHE A 114 -6.15 -22.35 9.59
C PHE A 114 -5.16 -23.16 10.41
N ARG A 115 -5.53 -23.48 11.65
CA ARG A 115 -4.79 -24.38 12.53
C ARG A 115 -5.66 -25.54 12.92
N TYR A 116 -5.09 -26.72 12.85
CA TYR A 116 -5.59 -27.92 13.46
C TYR A 116 -4.60 -28.39 14.54
N ALA A 117 -5.11 -28.75 15.72
CA ALA A 117 -4.30 -29.36 16.75
C ALA A 117 -5.04 -30.57 17.34
N HIS A 118 -4.28 -31.61 17.70
CA HIS A 118 -4.78 -32.80 18.36
C HIS A 118 -3.96 -33.12 19.61
N ASP A 119 -4.68 -33.37 20.71
CA ASP A 119 -4.10 -33.74 22.00
C ASP A 119 -4.11 -35.24 22.19
N PHE A 120 -2.93 -35.85 22.18
CA PHE A 120 -2.73 -37.26 22.58
C PHE A 120 -2.51 -37.31 24.10
N LYS A 121 -3.48 -37.88 24.83
CA LYS A 121 -3.37 -38.07 26.27
C LYS A 121 -2.93 -39.51 26.55
N PHE A 122 -1.90 -39.68 27.37
CA PHE A 122 -1.36 -40.99 27.74
C PHE A 122 -0.79 -40.98 29.16
N LYS A 123 -0.67 -42.16 29.75
CA LYS A 123 -0.13 -42.33 31.10
C LYS A 123 1.23 -43.00 31.05
N ILE A 124 2.19 -42.48 31.81
CA ILE A 124 3.46 -43.13 32.08
C ILE A 124 3.53 -43.36 33.60
N GLY A 125 3.34 -44.58 34.03
CA GLY A 125 3.22 -44.91 35.44
C GLY A 125 1.99 -44.24 36.06
N LYS A 126 2.19 -43.38 37.06
CA LYS A 126 1.13 -42.59 37.71
C LYS A 126 0.93 -41.17 37.11
N SER A 127 1.79 -40.76 36.19
CA SER A 127 1.74 -39.45 35.60
C SER A 127 0.90 -39.40 34.33
N GLU A 128 -0.03 -38.47 34.26
CA GLU A 128 -0.76 -38.14 33.04
C GLU A 128 0.09 -37.20 32.20
N ASN A 129 0.26 -37.54 30.94
CA ASN A 129 1.03 -36.79 29.99
C ASN A 129 0.18 -36.41 28.78
N LYS A 130 0.54 -35.32 28.14
CA LYS A 130 -0.13 -34.78 26.95
C LYS A 130 0.92 -34.46 25.89
N LEU A 131 0.72 -34.98 24.69
CA LEU A 131 1.45 -34.55 23.49
C LEU A 131 0.46 -33.86 22.58
N GLN A 132 0.76 -32.67 22.10
CA GLN A 132 -0.06 -31.97 21.12
C GLN A 132 0.66 -31.93 19.79
N LEU A 133 -0.01 -32.36 18.73
CA LEU A 133 0.39 -32.18 17.35
C LEU A 133 -0.35 -30.95 16.79
N ASN A 134 0.38 -30.02 16.23
CA ASN A 134 -0.18 -28.85 15.57
C ASN A 134 0.17 -28.86 14.08
N VAL A 135 -0.82 -28.53 13.25
CA VAL A 135 -0.66 -28.33 11.82
C VAL A 135 -1.21 -26.94 11.47
N ASP A 136 -0.33 -26.09 10.99
CA ASP A 136 -0.65 -24.71 10.62
C ASP A 136 -0.63 -24.52 9.11
N PHE A 137 -1.72 -24.00 8.58
CA PHE A 137 -1.84 -23.56 7.19
C PHE A 137 -1.89 -22.03 7.17
N ASN A 138 -0.80 -21.42 6.74
CA ASN A 138 -0.72 -19.98 6.61
C ASN A 138 -1.17 -19.55 5.22
N ASN A 139 -2.06 -18.54 5.19
CA ASN A 139 -2.60 -17.98 3.97
C ASN A 139 -3.21 -19.06 3.03
N ILE A 140 -4.13 -19.86 3.56
CA ILE A 140 -4.78 -20.95 2.83
C ILE A 140 -5.45 -20.49 1.53
N LEU A 141 -5.79 -19.20 1.42
CA LEU A 141 -6.37 -18.61 0.21
C LEU A 141 -5.42 -18.68 -1.00
N ASN A 142 -4.10 -18.74 -0.78
CA ASN A 142 -3.11 -18.92 -1.83
C ASN A 142 -3.23 -20.26 -2.59
N ILE A 143 -3.87 -21.26 -2.01
CA ILE A 143 -4.13 -22.54 -2.68
C ILE A 143 -5.07 -22.33 -3.87
N PHE A 144 -5.99 -21.38 -3.77
CA PHE A 144 -6.98 -21.08 -4.81
C PHE A 144 -6.47 -20.03 -5.80
N ASN A 145 -5.73 -19.03 -5.31
CA ASN A 145 -5.14 -17.99 -6.14
C ASN A 145 -3.84 -17.46 -5.51
N PRO A 146 -2.69 -17.62 -6.17
CA PRO A 146 -1.39 -17.22 -5.63
C PRO A 146 -1.25 -15.70 -5.40
N ALA A 147 -2.13 -14.88 -5.97
CA ALA A 147 -2.15 -13.44 -5.74
C ALA A 147 -2.89 -13.02 -4.45
N TRP A 148 -3.64 -13.94 -3.82
CA TRP A 148 -4.38 -13.62 -2.61
C TRP A 148 -3.50 -13.66 -1.36
N GLY A 149 -3.75 -12.74 -0.43
CA GLY A 149 -2.97 -12.60 0.80
C GLY A 149 -1.55 -12.08 0.61
N VAL A 150 -1.24 -11.55 -0.59
CA VAL A 150 0.04 -10.93 -0.91
C VAL A 150 -0.11 -9.41 -0.91
N ALA A 151 0.74 -8.72 -0.16
CA ALA A 151 0.77 -7.26 -0.17
C ALA A 151 1.26 -6.74 -1.53
N LYS A 152 0.55 -5.74 -2.05
CA LYS A 152 0.94 -5.03 -3.27
C LYS A 152 1.49 -3.67 -2.87
N TYR A 153 2.57 -3.29 -3.50
CA TYR A 153 3.23 -2.00 -3.28
C TYR A 153 3.15 -1.15 -4.55
N MET A 154 3.35 0.15 -4.39
CA MET A 154 3.46 1.05 -5.53
C MET A 154 4.58 0.59 -6.46
N ASN A 155 4.34 0.67 -7.76
CA ASN A 155 5.29 0.20 -8.76
C ASN A 155 6.57 1.04 -8.71
N THR A 156 7.72 0.37 -8.53
CA THR A 156 9.04 1.02 -8.58
C THR A 156 9.37 1.62 -9.95
N ALA A 157 8.70 1.17 -11.03
CA ALA A 157 8.88 1.75 -12.36
C ALA A 157 8.48 3.23 -12.46
N ILE A 158 7.58 3.70 -11.58
CA ILE A 158 7.22 5.11 -11.43
C ILE A 158 7.98 5.78 -10.27
N ASN A 159 9.15 5.24 -9.92
CA ASN A 159 10.03 5.76 -8.90
C ASN A 159 9.31 6.09 -7.57
N GLU A 160 8.53 5.12 -7.09
CA GLU A 160 7.84 5.18 -5.79
C GLU A 160 6.94 6.41 -5.57
N GLY A 161 6.26 6.85 -6.61
CA GLY A 161 5.36 8.00 -6.56
C GLY A 161 5.92 9.29 -7.14
N ARG A 162 7.14 9.27 -7.68
CA ARG A 162 7.73 10.41 -8.40
C ARG A 162 7.24 10.45 -9.84
N ILE A 163 6.01 10.89 -10.02
CA ILE A 163 5.30 10.86 -11.31
C ILE A 163 5.52 12.09 -12.17
N LEU A 164 6.09 13.15 -11.61
CA LEU A 164 6.31 14.42 -12.29
C LEU A 164 7.72 14.96 -12.02
N SER A 165 8.33 15.55 -13.01
CA SER A 165 9.64 16.23 -12.91
C SER A 165 9.59 17.57 -13.61
N VAL A 166 10.47 18.48 -13.20
CA VAL A 166 10.75 19.71 -13.92
C VAL A 166 11.81 19.41 -14.97
N ASP A 167 11.49 19.62 -16.24
CA ASP A 167 12.43 19.45 -17.35
C ASP A 167 13.42 20.62 -17.38
N HIS A 168 12.90 21.83 -17.39
CA HIS A 168 13.70 23.06 -17.33
C HIS A 168 12.85 24.24 -16.79
N ILE A 169 13.52 25.35 -16.51
CA ILE A 169 12.87 26.63 -16.23
C ILE A 169 12.93 27.44 -17.52
N ASN A 170 11.80 27.97 -17.97
CA ASN A 170 11.75 28.79 -19.17
C ASN A 170 12.36 30.21 -18.96
N ASN A 171 12.43 30.98 -20.00
CA ASN A 171 13.01 32.34 -19.97
C ASN A 171 12.24 33.35 -19.06
N GLU A 172 10.99 33.01 -18.73
CA GLU A 172 10.13 33.80 -17.84
C GLU A 172 10.21 33.34 -16.37
N GLY A 173 11.04 32.32 -16.09
CA GLY A 173 11.22 31.76 -14.75
C GLY A 173 10.17 30.76 -14.35
N ALA A 174 9.29 30.34 -15.27
CA ALA A 174 8.26 29.32 -15.00
C ALA A 174 8.79 27.90 -15.23
N PRO A 175 8.42 26.92 -14.37
CA PRO A 175 8.80 25.52 -14.55
C PRO A 175 8.04 24.90 -15.73
N VAL A 176 8.77 24.14 -16.53
CA VAL A 176 8.24 23.30 -17.60
C VAL A 176 8.29 21.86 -17.11
N PHE A 177 7.17 21.17 -17.12
CA PHE A 177 7.03 19.84 -16.52
C PHE A 177 7.16 18.72 -17.54
N LYS A 178 7.65 17.59 -17.05
CA LYS A 178 7.76 16.34 -17.80
C LYS A 178 7.13 15.20 -17.01
N SER A 179 6.34 14.37 -17.70
CA SER A 179 5.76 13.17 -17.13
C SER A 179 6.79 12.06 -16.96
N ASN A 180 6.80 11.41 -15.81
CA ASN A 180 7.60 10.20 -15.55
C ASN A 180 6.77 8.92 -15.71
N VAL A 181 5.47 9.06 -16.02
CA VAL A 181 4.56 7.94 -16.33
C VAL A 181 4.33 7.87 -17.83
N LYS A 182 4.04 6.65 -18.31
CA LYS A 182 3.82 6.37 -19.73
C LYS A 182 2.49 5.62 -19.92
#